data_544e65c2938a511773fd45c981fb44fc
#
_entry.id   544e65c2938a511773fd45c981fb44fc
#
_cell.length_a   1.000
_cell.length_b   1.000
_cell.length_c   1.000
_cell.angle_alpha   90.00
_cell.angle_beta   90.00
_cell.angle_gamma   90.00
#
_symmetry.space_group_name_H-M   'P 1'
#
loop_
_entity.id
_entity.type
_entity.pdbx_description
1 polymer ?
#
loop_
_entity_poly.entity_id
_entity_poly.type
_entity_poly.pdbx_seq_one_letter_code
_entity_poly.pdbx_strand_id
1 'polypeptide(L)'
;MEVIRRFRNHYLLYYYLLFLCILGSCNLKNSSQEPVDREPVEDIDEDFGKNDDDLDFDAANSDNDTVFDEKNDIETEDEDEETLTDEAPVSDGDAAENDDSDMDFPDMTGTWANLTIFKGLAKVPYIGQTLPAWAIMVSKVDIYSQENGVLNAHTEMCRLKTGVGTSLISAEVPDSFAESLGNVDKTFYLSYGENGEIRFHQDKLWEVRSCTLDDPENEPLPSDINDPRVFDADNTGINGLRIRTKKALDAEAEILQKVSTILDGVIDENGEVSGITTWYEAQSVMWYNNVALKNGAPTSPVGADPNESVFVFKRIDSSWDCSIVKEKSAGLFPQQAELYPKEFQ
;
A
#
# COMPACT_ATOMS: atom_id res chain seq x y z
N MET A 1 1.62 -33.45 23.57
CA MET A 1 2.27 -33.61 22.25
C MET A 1 1.51 -34.56 21.29
N GLU A 2 0.52 -35.30 21.73
CA GLU A 2 -0.24 -36.25 20.89
C GLU A 2 -1.45 -35.65 20.17
N VAL A 3 -2.00 -34.53 20.63
CA VAL A 3 -3.18 -33.87 20.05
C VAL A 3 -2.85 -33.15 18.73
N ILE A 4 -1.62 -32.67 18.56
CA ILE A 4 -1.19 -31.94 17.34
C ILE A 4 -0.96 -32.88 16.16
N ARG A 5 -0.67 -34.17 16.39
CA ARG A 5 -0.51 -35.17 15.32
C ARG A 5 -1.81 -35.61 14.64
N ARG A 6 -2.94 -35.52 15.32
CA ARG A 6 -4.26 -35.93 14.74
C ARG A 6 -4.82 -34.92 13.76
N PHE A 7 -4.56 -33.62 13.93
CA PHE A 7 -5.07 -32.60 13.02
C PHE A 7 -4.35 -32.56 11.67
N ARG A 8 -3.04 -32.93 11.62
CA ARG A 8 -2.27 -32.89 10.37
C ARG A 8 -2.64 -33.98 9.35
N ASN A 9 -3.20 -35.08 9.77
CA ASN A 9 -3.59 -36.20 8.88
C ASN A 9 -4.98 -36.02 8.22
N HIS A 10 -5.87 -35.20 8.77
CA HIS A 10 -7.17 -34.97 8.16
C HIS A 10 -7.11 -33.96 7.01
N TYR A 11 -6.23 -32.98 7.06
CA TYR A 11 -6.07 -32.02 5.98
C TYR A 11 -5.39 -32.65 4.73
N LEU A 12 -4.44 -33.56 4.91
CA LEU A 12 -3.80 -34.27 3.79
C LEU A 12 -4.78 -35.19 3.04
N LEU A 13 -5.75 -35.79 3.74
CA LEU A 13 -6.74 -36.67 3.12
C LEU A 13 -7.79 -35.89 2.30
N TYR A 14 -8.12 -34.69 2.73
CA TYR A 14 -9.07 -33.82 2.02
C TYR A 14 -8.48 -33.26 0.69
N TYR A 15 -7.20 -32.94 0.70
CA TYR A 15 -6.49 -32.51 -0.51
C TYR A 15 -6.31 -33.65 -1.53
N TYR A 16 -6.12 -34.90 -1.05
CA TYR A 16 -5.97 -36.05 -1.94
C TYR A 16 -7.30 -36.45 -2.61
N LEU A 17 -8.43 -36.28 -1.94
CA LEU A 17 -9.76 -36.53 -2.49
C LEU A 17 -10.20 -35.45 -3.50
N LEU A 18 -9.81 -34.18 -3.30
CA LEU A 18 -10.09 -33.12 -4.26
C LEU A 18 -9.26 -33.28 -5.57
N PHE A 19 -8.04 -33.80 -5.46
CA PHE A 19 -7.15 -34.02 -6.60
C PHE A 19 -7.59 -35.21 -7.48
N LEU A 20 -8.24 -36.21 -6.92
CA LEU A 20 -8.79 -37.35 -7.65
C LEU A 20 -10.08 -37.03 -8.40
N CYS A 21 -10.86 -36.05 -8.00
CA CYS A 21 -12.05 -35.60 -8.72
C CYS A 21 -11.70 -34.78 -9.98
N ILE A 22 -10.52 -34.19 -10.07
CA ILE A 22 -10.08 -33.35 -11.20
C ILE A 22 -9.49 -34.23 -12.34
N LEU A 23 -8.98 -35.42 -12.01
CA LEU A 23 -8.35 -36.30 -12.98
C LEU A 23 -9.31 -37.36 -13.63
N GLY A 24 -10.59 -37.38 -13.23
CA GLY A 24 -11.58 -38.39 -13.63
C GLY A 24 -12.45 -38.05 -14.84
N SER A 25 -12.29 -36.89 -15.46
CA SER A 25 -13.18 -36.52 -16.57
C SER A 25 -12.44 -35.82 -17.69
N CYS A 26 -11.82 -36.57 -18.58
CA CYS A 26 -11.63 -36.20 -19.99
C CYS A 26 -11.01 -37.37 -20.78
N ASN A 27 -11.85 -38.35 -21.15
CA ASN A 27 -11.54 -39.24 -22.22
C ASN A 27 -12.44 -38.82 -23.40
N LEU A 28 -11.96 -37.94 -24.28
CA LEU A 28 -12.58 -37.61 -25.55
C LEU A 28 -11.58 -37.90 -26.66
N LYS A 29 -12.01 -38.79 -27.53
CA LYS A 29 -11.32 -39.37 -28.69
C LYS A 29 -10.77 -38.27 -29.61
N ASN A 30 -9.50 -38.41 -29.95
CA ASN A 30 -8.88 -37.80 -31.11
C ASN A 30 -9.52 -38.38 -32.39
N SER A 31 -10.14 -37.54 -33.19
CA SER A 31 -10.35 -37.79 -34.61
C SER A 31 -9.50 -36.78 -35.40
N SER A 32 -8.54 -37.30 -36.07
CA SER A 32 -7.69 -36.65 -37.06
C SER A 32 -8.53 -36.03 -38.17
N GLN A 33 -8.42 -34.72 -38.43
CA GLN A 33 -8.80 -34.09 -39.66
C GLN A 33 -7.59 -33.38 -40.28
N GLU A 34 -7.35 -33.71 -41.55
CA GLU A 34 -6.33 -33.14 -42.41
C GLU A 34 -6.59 -31.65 -42.71
N PRO A 35 -5.55 -30.88 -43.09
CA PRO A 35 -5.69 -29.48 -43.42
C PRO A 35 -6.36 -29.29 -44.78
N VAL A 36 -7.44 -28.52 -44.81
CA VAL A 36 -8.09 -28.06 -46.03
C VAL A 36 -7.53 -26.70 -46.40
N ASP A 37 -6.89 -26.64 -47.56
CA ASP A 37 -6.51 -25.43 -48.27
C ASP A 37 -7.75 -24.55 -48.51
N ARG A 38 -7.72 -23.29 -48.06
CA ARG A 38 -8.74 -22.31 -48.44
C ARG A 38 -8.12 -21.23 -49.31
N GLU A 39 -8.67 -21.13 -50.50
CA GLU A 39 -8.47 -20.04 -51.44
C GLU A 39 -9.05 -18.71 -50.87
N PRO A 40 -8.56 -17.55 -51.36
CA PRO A 40 -9.02 -16.24 -50.86
C PRO A 40 -10.43 -15.94 -51.39
N VAL A 41 -11.31 -15.52 -50.47
CA VAL A 41 -12.68 -15.07 -50.80
C VAL A 41 -12.66 -13.55 -50.93
N GLU A 42 -13.23 -13.11 -52.06
CA GLU A 42 -13.40 -11.75 -52.52
C GLU A 42 -14.29 -10.91 -51.57
N ASP A 43 -14.04 -9.61 -51.57
CA ASP A 43 -14.80 -8.56 -50.90
C ASP A 43 -16.28 -8.63 -51.28
N ILE A 44 -17.15 -8.70 -50.26
CA ILE A 44 -18.57 -8.44 -50.40
C ILE A 44 -18.91 -7.24 -49.52
N ASP A 45 -19.17 -6.12 -50.20
CA ASP A 45 -19.85 -4.96 -49.63
C ASP A 45 -21.29 -5.35 -49.24
N GLU A 46 -21.61 -5.35 -47.93
CA GLU A 46 -23.00 -5.40 -47.49
C GLU A 46 -23.35 -4.14 -46.67
N ASP A 47 -24.10 -3.31 -47.36
CA ASP A 47 -24.96 -2.24 -46.90
C ASP A 47 -26.04 -2.83 -45.96
N PHE A 48 -25.95 -2.56 -44.66
CA PHE A 48 -27.02 -2.88 -43.70
C PHE A 48 -27.64 -1.61 -43.11
N GLY A 49 -28.88 -1.45 -43.55
CA GLY A 49 -29.78 -0.38 -43.19
C GLY A 49 -30.05 -0.28 -41.70
N LYS A 50 -30.32 1.00 -41.35
CA LYS A 50 -30.87 1.45 -40.08
C LYS A 50 -32.18 0.71 -39.78
N ASN A 51 -32.26 0.14 -38.59
CA ASN A 51 -33.53 -0.07 -37.89
C ASN A 51 -33.48 0.65 -36.58
N ASP A 52 -34.21 1.75 -36.52
CA ASP A 52 -34.65 2.43 -35.33
C ASP A 52 -35.73 1.55 -34.65
N ASP A 53 -35.41 0.96 -33.52
CA ASP A 53 -36.41 0.43 -32.60
C ASP A 53 -36.17 1.08 -31.22
N ASP A 54 -37.01 2.06 -30.93
CA ASP A 54 -37.19 2.66 -29.62
C ASP A 54 -37.64 1.62 -28.61
N LEU A 55 -36.82 1.34 -27.62
CA LEU A 55 -37.25 0.68 -26.39
C LEU A 55 -37.20 1.67 -25.24
N ASP A 56 -38.34 2.26 -24.96
CA ASP A 56 -38.65 2.97 -23.72
C ASP A 56 -38.42 2.04 -22.51
N PHE A 57 -37.47 2.36 -21.67
CA PHE A 57 -37.35 1.79 -20.35
C PHE A 57 -37.81 2.78 -19.30
N ASP A 58 -39.01 2.51 -18.77
CA ASP A 58 -39.60 3.23 -17.64
C ASP A 58 -38.66 3.19 -16.43
N ALA A 59 -38.27 4.38 -15.99
CA ALA A 59 -37.58 4.62 -14.74
C ALA A 59 -38.55 4.41 -13.55
N ALA A 60 -38.38 3.31 -12.85
CA ALA A 60 -38.99 3.13 -11.53
C ALA A 60 -38.22 3.94 -10.48
N ASN A 61 -38.81 5.06 -10.10
CA ASN A 61 -38.48 5.86 -8.92
C ASN A 61 -38.60 4.98 -7.67
N SER A 62 -37.53 4.90 -6.90
CA SER A 62 -37.56 4.40 -5.53
C SER A 62 -37.01 5.50 -4.63
N ASP A 63 -37.91 6.41 -4.27
CA ASP A 63 -37.70 7.37 -3.19
C ASP A 63 -37.59 6.63 -1.88
N ASN A 64 -36.46 6.75 -1.24
CA ASN A 64 -36.29 6.40 0.18
C ASN A 64 -35.60 7.57 0.89
N ASP A 65 -36.41 8.63 1.09
CA ASP A 65 -36.12 9.72 2.01
C ASP A 65 -36.29 9.21 3.45
N THR A 66 -35.20 8.96 4.14
CA THR A 66 -35.19 8.93 5.60
C THR A 66 -34.51 10.19 6.12
N VAL A 67 -35.33 11.20 6.33
CA VAL A 67 -34.98 12.43 7.07
C VAL A 67 -34.86 12.06 8.55
N PHE A 68 -33.66 12.17 9.09
CA PHE A 68 -33.45 12.26 10.53
C PHE A 68 -33.32 13.73 10.93
N ASP A 69 -34.42 14.29 11.42
CA ASP A 69 -34.45 15.56 12.16
C ASP A 69 -34.00 15.27 13.61
N GLU A 70 -32.78 15.58 13.95
CA GLU A 70 -32.38 15.80 15.34
C GLU A 70 -32.29 17.29 15.63
N LYS A 71 -33.39 17.82 16.17
CA LYS A 71 -33.39 19.09 16.89
C LYS A 71 -32.71 18.92 18.22
N ASN A 72 -31.51 19.45 18.38
CA ASN A 72 -30.94 19.75 19.67
C ASN A 72 -31.27 21.18 20.04
N ASP A 73 -32.27 21.34 20.89
CA ASP A 73 -32.58 22.59 21.59
C ASP A 73 -31.46 22.84 22.63
N ILE A 74 -30.63 23.84 22.35
CA ILE A 74 -29.68 24.38 23.32
C ILE A 74 -30.44 25.46 24.10
N GLU A 75 -30.79 25.11 25.33
CA GLU A 75 -31.24 26.09 26.32
C GLU A 75 -30.05 27.00 26.71
N THR A 76 -30.20 28.29 26.42
CA THR A 76 -29.34 29.35 26.93
C THR A 76 -29.82 29.69 28.32
N GLU A 77 -29.03 29.36 29.32
CA GLU A 77 -29.19 29.95 30.66
C GLU A 77 -28.36 31.24 30.74
N ASP A 78 -29.10 32.32 31.05
CA ASP A 78 -28.63 33.67 31.27
C ASP A 78 -27.95 33.83 32.64
N GLU A 79 -26.88 34.60 32.61
CA GLU A 79 -26.47 35.62 33.58
C GLU A 79 -26.37 35.27 35.05
N ASP A 80 -25.15 35.50 35.58
CA ASP A 80 -25.02 36.41 36.73
C ASP A 80 -23.59 37.00 36.78
N GLU A 81 -23.58 38.32 36.58
CA GLU A 81 -22.44 39.23 36.70
C GLU A 81 -22.16 39.47 38.20
N GLU A 82 -21.15 38.82 38.78
CA GLU A 82 -20.59 39.23 40.06
C GLU A 82 -19.14 39.75 39.91
N THR A 83 -19.06 41.08 39.90
CA THR A 83 -17.86 41.85 40.13
C THR A 83 -17.38 41.68 41.58
N LEU A 84 -16.28 40.95 41.77
CA LEU A 84 -15.49 41.04 43.02
C LEU A 84 -14.04 41.36 42.69
N THR A 85 -13.71 42.61 42.87
CA THR A 85 -12.34 43.13 43.00
C THR A 85 -11.78 42.67 44.35
N ASP A 86 -10.80 41.74 44.31
CA ASP A 86 -9.87 41.57 45.42
C ASP A 86 -8.45 41.42 44.85
N GLU A 87 -7.66 42.48 45.12
CA GLU A 87 -6.22 42.50 44.86
C GLU A 87 -5.56 41.46 45.78
N ALA A 88 -5.13 40.34 45.22
CA ALA A 88 -4.23 39.41 45.89
C ALA A 88 -2.78 39.72 45.51
N PRO A 89 -1.84 39.60 46.45
CA PRO A 89 -0.46 40.07 46.29
C PRO A 89 0.25 39.26 45.20
N VAL A 90 0.94 39.98 44.31
CA VAL A 90 1.88 39.43 43.33
C VAL A 90 2.97 38.68 44.10
N SER A 91 2.85 37.36 44.16
CA SER A 91 3.94 36.49 44.52
C SER A 91 4.88 36.47 43.32
N ASP A 92 6.03 37.12 43.48
CA ASP A 92 7.20 36.89 42.63
C ASP A 92 7.60 35.41 42.81
N GLY A 93 6.81 34.50 42.21
CA GLY A 93 7.21 33.14 41.98
C GLY A 93 8.23 33.18 40.85
N ASP A 94 9.50 33.00 41.22
CA ASP A 94 10.53 32.61 40.27
C ASP A 94 9.93 31.54 39.37
N ALA A 95 9.57 31.94 38.15
CA ALA A 95 9.31 30.99 37.09
C ALA A 95 10.61 30.19 36.97
N ALA A 96 10.61 28.99 37.53
CA ALA A 96 11.63 28.02 37.20
C ALA A 96 11.62 27.96 35.67
N GLU A 97 12.60 28.62 35.07
CA GLU A 97 12.99 28.35 33.72
C GLU A 97 13.17 26.84 33.72
N ASN A 98 12.20 26.12 33.17
CA ASN A 98 12.41 24.73 32.79
C ASN A 98 13.56 24.82 31.80
N ASP A 99 14.74 24.56 32.32
CA ASP A 99 15.95 24.31 31.56
C ASP A 99 15.60 23.14 30.64
N ASP A 100 15.12 23.45 29.44
CA ASP A 100 14.94 22.52 28.31
C ASP A 100 16.33 22.06 27.84
N SER A 101 17.22 21.82 28.84
CA SER A 101 18.58 21.39 28.66
C SER A 101 18.62 20.07 27.94
N ASP A 102 19.03 20.15 26.67
CA ASP A 102 19.70 19.11 25.89
C ASP A 102 19.16 17.69 26.16
N MET A 103 17.97 17.39 25.61
CA MET A 103 17.59 15.99 25.42
C MET A 103 18.61 15.38 24.45
N ASP A 104 19.56 14.64 25.01
CA ASP A 104 20.69 14.05 24.28
C ASP A 104 20.22 12.80 23.51
N PHE A 105 19.54 13.02 22.37
CA PHE A 105 19.17 11.93 21.48
C PHE A 105 20.41 11.38 20.78
N PRO A 106 20.45 10.06 20.48
CA PRO A 106 21.54 9.48 19.70
C PRO A 106 21.63 10.15 18.32
N ASP A 107 22.86 10.30 17.82
CA ASP A 107 23.09 10.83 16.48
C ASP A 107 22.57 9.83 15.43
N MET A 108 21.48 10.20 14.76
CA MET A 108 20.85 9.43 13.68
C MET A 108 21.30 9.91 12.29
N THR A 109 22.12 10.97 12.18
CA THR A 109 22.60 11.46 10.88
C THR A 109 23.39 10.37 10.15
N GLY A 110 23.31 10.35 8.82
CA GLY A 110 24.00 9.41 7.95
C GLY A 110 23.06 8.52 7.14
N THR A 111 23.61 7.45 6.59
CA THR A 111 22.91 6.60 5.60
C THR A 111 22.37 5.33 6.25
N TRP A 112 21.12 5.01 5.93
CA TRP A 112 20.38 3.88 6.47
C TRP A 112 19.75 3.07 5.34
N ALA A 113 19.66 1.78 5.53
CA ALA A 113 18.73 0.92 4.80
C ALA A 113 17.42 0.81 5.61
N ASN A 114 16.30 1.10 4.97
CA ASN A 114 14.98 0.91 5.53
C ASN A 114 14.28 -0.24 4.82
N LEU A 115 13.74 -1.16 5.60
CA LEU A 115 12.79 -2.17 5.16
C LEU A 115 11.43 -1.83 5.71
N THR A 116 10.40 -1.79 4.86
CA THR A 116 8.99 -1.67 5.28
C THR A 116 8.19 -2.81 4.67
N ILE A 117 7.41 -3.49 5.50
CA ILE A 117 6.50 -4.55 5.11
C ILE A 117 5.07 -4.07 5.36
N PHE A 118 4.28 -4.03 4.31
CA PHE A 118 2.85 -3.74 4.36
C PHE A 118 2.09 -5.05 4.25
N LYS A 119 1.35 -5.41 5.28
CA LYS A 119 0.46 -6.57 5.30
C LYS A 119 -0.98 -6.15 5.16
N GLY A 120 -1.72 -6.86 4.33
CA GLY A 120 -3.11 -6.54 4.10
C GLY A 120 -3.86 -7.69 3.43
N LEU A 121 -5.04 -7.36 2.97
CA LEU A 121 -5.90 -8.25 2.21
C LEU A 121 -6.15 -7.64 0.83
N ALA A 122 -6.02 -8.44 -0.22
CA ALA A 122 -6.35 -8.05 -1.58
C ALA A 122 -7.49 -8.92 -2.13
N LYS A 123 -8.47 -8.27 -2.78
CA LYS A 123 -9.46 -8.99 -3.58
C LYS A 123 -8.80 -9.35 -4.91
N VAL A 124 -8.41 -10.62 -5.04
CA VAL A 124 -7.67 -11.10 -6.20
C VAL A 124 -8.58 -11.14 -7.42
N PRO A 125 -8.26 -10.38 -8.50
CA PRO A 125 -9.00 -10.42 -9.74
C PRO A 125 -9.11 -11.86 -10.26
N TYR A 126 -10.15 -12.16 -11.03
CA TYR A 126 -10.42 -13.47 -11.61
C TYR A 126 -10.80 -14.58 -10.60
N ILE A 127 -10.13 -14.66 -9.44
CA ILE A 127 -10.46 -15.63 -8.38
C ILE A 127 -11.67 -15.16 -7.57
N GLY A 128 -11.85 -13.82 -7.42
CA GLY A 128 -12.93 -13.20 -6.67
C GLY A 128 -12.83 -13.40 -5.14
N GLN A 129 -11.75 -14.01 -4.66
CA GLN A 129 -11.50 -14.22 -3.23
C GLN A 129 -10.62 -13.12 -2.68
N THR A 130 -10.85 -12.79 -1.42
CA THR A 130 -9.97 -11.93 -0.63
C THR A 130 -8.89 -12.81 0.00
N LEU A 131 -7.63 -12.50 -0.27
CA LEU A 131 -6.48 -13.28 0.16
C LEU A 131 -5.49 -12.37 0.90
N PRO A 132 -4.69 -12.93 1.82
CA PRO A 132 -3.55 -12.21 2.39
C PRO A 132 -2.65 -11.69 1.26
N ALA A 133 -2.24 -10.44 1.39
CA ALA A 133 -1.34 -9.79 0.44
C ALA A 133 -0.27 -9.01 1.22
N TRP A 134 0.85 -8.76 0.57
CA TRP A 134 1.94 -7.97 1.15
C TRP A 134 2.71 -7.21 0.09
N ALA A 135 3.27 -6.09 0.51
CA ALA A 135 4.29 -5.37 -0.22
C ALA A 135 5.53 -5.23 0.66
N ILE A 136 6.71 -5.46 0.09
CA ILE A 136 8.00 -5.34 0.76
C ILE A 136 8.79 -4.28 0.03
N MET A 137 9.06 -3.19 0.73
CA MET A 137 9.81 -2.05 0.24
C MET A 137 11.17 -2.01 0.91
N VAL A 138 12.21 -1.86 0.13
CA VAL A 138 13.57 -1.58 0.61
C VAL A 138 13.99 -0.23 0.07
N SER A 139 14.40 0.67 0.97
CA SER A 139 14.82 2.02 0.62
C SER A 139 16.17 2.35 1.22
N LYS A 140 16.89 3.25 0.56
CA LYS A 140 18.02 3.97 1.12
C LYS A 140 17.49 5.28 1.72
N VAL A 141 17.94 5.61 2.92
CA VAL A 141 17.52 6.82 3.65
C VAL A 141 18.78 7.56 4.08
N ASP A 142 18.93 8.79 3.62
CA ASP A 142 20.03 9.68 4.00
C ASP A 142 19.48 10.74 4.96
N ILE A 143 19.68 10.55 6.28
CA ILE A 143 19.33 11.54 7.31
C ILE A 143 20.43 12.61 7.29
N TYR A 144 20.12 13.77 6.75
CA TYR A 144 21.10 14.84 6.53
C TYR A 144 21.10 15.90 7.64
N SER A 145 20.10 15.95 8.49
CA SER A 145 20.08 16.84 9.65
C SER A 145 19.31 16.24 10.81
N GLN A 146 19.75 16.60 12.02
CA GLN A 146 19.10 16.31 13.29
C GLN A 146 19.19 17.53 14.17
N GLU A 147 18.05 18.03 14.63
CA GLU A 147 17.97 19.17 15.54
C GLU A 147 16.78 18.97 16.48
N ASN A 148 17.01 19.01 17.80
CA ASN A 148 15.97 18.87 18.83
C ASN A 148 15.04 17.66 18.63
N GLY A 149 15.60 16.52 18.21
CA GLY A 149 14.83 15.31 17.93
C GLY A 149 14.12 15.29 16.60
N VAL A 150 14.21 16.34 15.79
CA VAL A 150 13.68 16.37 14.41
C VAL A 150 14.76 15.92 13.43
N LEU A 151 14.45 14.93 12.63
CA LEU A 151 15.35 14.35 11.62
C LEU A 151 14.80 14.65 10.22
N ASN A 152 15.62 15.26 9.37
CA ASN A 152 15.24 15.43 7.96
C ASN A 152 16.06 14.48 7.07
N ALA A 153 15.39 13.84 6.14
CA ALA A 153 15.98 12.79 5.33
C ALA A 153 15.53 12.82 3.87
N HIS A 154 16.40 12.37 2.99
CA HIS A 154 16.06 11.97 1.62
C HIS A 154 15.88 10.46 1.58
N THR A 155 14.78 9.98 1.02
CA THR A 155 14.50 8.55 0.89
C THR A 155 14.40 8.17 -0.59
N GLU A 156 15.17 7.19 -1.01
CA GLU A 156 15.16 6.61 -2.35
C GLU A 156 14.68 5.16 -2.26
N MET A 157 13.63 4.80 -3.03
CA MET A 157 13.13 3.43 -3.08
C MET A 157 14.06 2.58 -3.96
N CYS A 158 14.68 1.56 -3.38
CA CYS A 158 15.60 0.67 -4.09
C CYS A 158 14.91 -0.59 -4.64
N ARG A 159 13.86 -1.07 -3.97
CA ARG A 159 13.11 -2.27 -4.35
C ARG A 159 11.70 -2.21 -3.83
N LEU A 160 10.75 -2.65 -4.67
CA LEU A 160 9.39 -2.97 -4.24
C LEU A 160 9.03 -4.35 -4.78
N LYS A 161 8.62 -5.25 -3.90
CA LYS A 161 8.09 -6.57 -4.24
C LYS A 161 6.74 -6.77 -3.61
N THR A 162 5.83 -7.37 -4.35
CA THR A 162 4.47 -7.64 -3.89
C THR A 162 4.19 -9.13 -3.96
N GLY A 163 3.34 -9.61 -3.07
CA GLY A 163 2.93 -11.00 -3.05
C GLY A 163 1.47 -11.15 -2.61
N VAL A 164 0.90 -12.27 -2.95
CA VAL A 164 -0.46 -12.63 -2.58
C VAL A 164 -0.51 -14.11 -2.19
N GLY A 165 -1.36 -14.44 -1.23
CA GLY A 165 -1.46 -15.78 -0.61
C GLY A 165 -1.98 -16.88 -1.53
N THR A 166 -1.60 -16.86 -2.81
CA THR A 166 -1.91 -17.91 -3.79
C THR A 166 -0.72 -18.18 -4.71
N SER A 167 -0.59 -19.42 -5.17
CA SER A 167 0.36 -19.77 -6.22
C SER A 167 -0.21 -19.62 -7.66
N LEU A 168 -1.50 -19.34 -7.77
CA LEU A 168 -2.19 -19.26 -9.07
C LEU A 168 -1.89 -17.97 -9.82
N ILE A 169 -1.70 -16.86 -9.10
CA ILE A 169 -1.39 -15.55 -9.65
C ILE A 169 -0.19 -15.00 -8.90
N SER A 170 0.70 -14.31 -9.59
CA SER A 170 1.72 -13.46 -8.98
C SER A 170 1.53 -12.03 -9.48
N ALA A 171 1.68 -11.07 -8.59
CA ALA A 171 1.79 -9.66 -8.96
C ALA A 171 3.27 -9.33 -9.16
N GLU A 172 3.56 -8.56 -10.17
CA GLU A 172 4.90 -8.05 -10.46
C GLU A 172 4.83 -6.52 -10.60
N VAL A 173 5.70 -5.87 -9.88
CA VAL A 173 5.96 -4.44 -10.01
C VAL A 173 7.28 -4.32 -10.78
N PRO A 174 7.30 -3.73 -11.98
CA PRO A 174 8.53 -3.53 -12.73
C PRO A 174 9.53 -2.66 -11.98
N ASP A 175 10.83 -2.83 -12.21
CA ASP A 175 11.86 -1.99 -11.59
C ASP A 175 11.70 -0.51 -11.98
N SER A 176 11.19 -0.20 -13.18
CA SER A 176 10.83 1.15 -13.61
C SER A 176 9.83 1.85 -12.68
N PHE A 177 8.97 1.10 -12.01
CA PHE A 177 8.06 1.62 -11.00
C PHE A 177 8.83 2.21 -9.80
N ALA A 178 9.81 1.47 -9.25
CA ALA A 178 10.63 1.97 -8.14
C ALA A 178 11.50 3.17 -8.57
N GLU A 179 12.09 3.09 -9.75
CA GLU A 179 12.92 4.16 -10.33
C GLU A 179 12.13 5.44 -10.60
N SER A 180 10.86 5.34 -10.98
CA SER A 180 9.99 6.49 -11.26
C SER A 180 9.62 7.31 -10.02
N LEU A 181 9.72 6.73 -8.82
CA LEU A 181 9.35 7.41 -7.58
C LEU A 181 10.37 8.44 -7.12
N GLY A 182 11.62 8.35 -7.60
CA GLY A 182 12.67 9.29 -7.27
C GLY A 182 12.98 9.37 -5.77
N ASN A 183 13.49 10.53 -5.36
CA ASN A 183 13.75 10.84 -3.96
C ASN A 183 12.52 11.50 -3.31
N VAL A 184 12.19 11.06 -2.12
CA VAL A 184 11.12 11.63 -1.29
C VAL A 184 11.74 12.21 -0.01
N ASP A 185 11.42 13.47 0.26
CA ASP A 185 11.82 14.10 1.52
C ASP A 185 10.90 13.63 2.64
N LYS A 186 11.50 13.22 3.77
CA LYS A 186 10.81 12.75 4.96
C LYS A 186 11.32 13.44 6.20
N THR A 187 10.42 13.63 7.14
CA THR A 187 10.76 14.11 8.49
C THR A 187 10.39 13.04 9.49
N PHE A 188 11.31 12.73 10.40
CA PHE A 188 11.09 11.84 11.52
C PHE A 188 11.29 12.59 12.82
N TYR A 189 10.73 12.07 13.90
CA TYR A 189 10.75 12.67 15.21
C TYR A 189 11.25 11.69 16.25
N LEU A 190 12.15 12.15 17.13
CA LEU A 190 12.58 11.41 18.32
C LEU A 190 11.89 12.01 19.55
N SER A 191 11.49 11.15 20.46
CA SER A 191 10.95 11.54 21.76
C SER A 191 11.31 10.49 22.81
N TYR A 192 11.25 10.85 24.08
CA TYR A 192 11.36 9.87 25.16
C TYR A 192 9.98 9.30 25.50
N GLY A 193 9.90 7.99 25.62
CA GLY A 193 8.73 7.31 26.15
C GLY A 193 8.72 7.30 27.68
N GLU A 194 7.64 6.78 28.25
CA GLU A 194 7.40 6.79 29.72
C GLU A 194 8.47 6.02 30.51
N ASN A 195 9.08 5.00 29.90
CA ASN A 195 10.12 4.17 30.55
C ASN A 195 11.54 4.60 30.17
N GLY A 196 11.70 5.73 29.47
CA GLY A 196 12.98 6.25 29.01
C GLY A 196 13.45 5.62 27.68
N GLU A 197 12.61 4.80 27.02
CA GLU A 197 12.89 4.36 25.66
C GLU A 197 12.87 5.54 24.69
N ILE A 198 13.72 5.50 23.66
CA ILE A 198 13.72 6.52 22.62
C ILE A 198 12.75 6.05 21.52
N ARG A 199 11.69 6.84 21.33
CA ARG A 199 10.68 6.63 20.29
C ARG A 199 11.11 7.28 18.99
N PHE A 200 10.76 6.61 17.91
CA PHE A 200 10.94 7.07 16.54
C PHE A 200 9.56 7.14 15.87
N HIS A 201 9.21 8.31 15.35
CA HIS A 201 7.90 8.56 14.77
C HIS A 201 8.02 9.24 13.41
N GLN A 202 7.10 8.93 12.49
CA GLN A 202 6.83 9.67 11.27
C GLN A 202 5.33 9.96 11.22
N ASP A 203 4.98 11.24 11.10
CA ASP A 203 3.61 11.67 10.86
C ASP A 203 3.05 11.09 9.55
N LYS A 204 1.72 11.16 9.39
CA LYS A 204 1.07 10.70 8.17
C LYS A 204 1.66 11.41 6.95
N LEU A 205 2.35 10.64 6.13
CA LEU A 205 2.92 11.07 4.87
C LEU A 205 2.12 10.48 3.71
N TRP A 206 1.69 11.32 2.78
CA TRP A 206 1.05 10.91 1.54
C TRP A 206 2.05 10.86 0.40
N GLU A 207 2.08 9.74 -0.32
CA GLU A 207 2.80 9.56 -1.58
C GLU A 207 1.77 9.34 -2.68
N VAL A 208 1.76 10.22 -3.69
CA VAL A 208 0.87 10.16 -4.85
C VAL A 208 1.69 9.80 -6.08
N ARG A 209 1.21 8.85 -6.87
CA ARG A 209 1.97 8.25 -7.97
C ARG A 209 1.18 8.35 -9.26
N SER A 210 1.88 8.84 -10.32
CA SER A 210 1.36 9.07 -11.67
C SER A 210 0.22 10.08 -11.79
N CYS A 211 -0.05 10.85 -10.75
CA CYS A 211 -0.89 12.03 -10.80
C CYS A 211 -0.47 13.05 -9.75
N THR A 212 -0.97 14.27 -9.86
CA THR A 212 -0.84 15.31 -8.84
C THR A 212 -2.18 15.52 -8.15
N LEU A 213 -2.15 15.65 -6.81
CA LEU A 213 -3.29 16.00 -5.97
C LEU A 213 -2.85 17.15 -5.05
N ASP A 214 -3.69 18.18 -4.92
CA ASP A 214 -3.42 19.30 -4.02
C ASP A 214 -3.70 18.92 -2.56
N ASP A 215 -4.69 18.05 -2.34
CA ASP A 215 -5.06 17.49 -1.05
C ASP A 215 -5.19 15.96 -1.16
N PRO A 216 -4.07 15.20 -1.05
CA PRO A 216 -4.10 13.75 -1.21
C PRO A 216 -5.00 13.02 -0.20
N GLU A 217 -5.28 13.62 0.94
CA GLU A 217 -6.16 13.02 1.95
C GLU A 217 -7.62 13.03 1.50
N ASN A 218 -8.10 14.15 0.99
CA ASN A 218 -9.52 14.36 0.70
C ASN A 218 -9.85 14.26 -0.79
N GLU A 219 -8.89 14.51 -1.68
CA GLU A 219 -9.13 14.40 -3.11
C GLU A 219 -9.19 12.94 -3.58
N PRO A 220 -10.19 12.57 -4.41
CA PRO A 220 -10.21 11.28 -5.07
C PRO A 220 -9.13 11.23 -6.18
N LEU A 221 -8.61 10.03 -6.44
CA LEU A 221 -7.77 9.80 -7.62
C LEU A 221 -8.57 10.08 -8.90
N PRO A 222 -7.96 10.67 -9.94
CA PRO A 222 -8.56 10.78 -11.25
C PRO A 222 -9.06 9.44 -11.79
N SER A 223 -10.15 9.47 -12.55
CA SER A 223 -10.73 8.27 -13.21
C SER A 223 -10.66 8.33 -14.73
N ASP A 224 -10.16 9.43 -15.29
CA ASP A 224 -9.97 9.61 -16.73
C ASP A 224 -8.47 9.71 -17.03
N ILE A 225 -7.99 8.89 -17.96
CA ILE A 225 -6.59 8.88 -18.43
C ILE A 225 -6.17 10.22 -19.07
N ASN A 226 -7.14 11.03 -19.52
CA ASN A 226 -6.91 12.34 -20.12
C ASN A 226 -7.01 13.49 -19.11
N ASP A 227 -7.23 13.21 -17.81
CA ASP A 227 -7.20 14.24 -16.77
C ASP A 227 -5.82 14.90 -16.77
N PRO A 228 -5.74 16.26 -16.81
CA PRO A 228 -4.46 16.97 -16.91
C PRO A 228 -3.51 16.73 -15.72
N ARG A 229 -4.00 16.18 -14.62
CA ARG A 229 -3.19 15.80 -13.47
C ARG A 229 -2.47 14.46 -13.64
N VAL A 230 -2.87 13.65 -14.64
CA VAL A 230 -2.35 12.31 -14.87
C VAL A 230 -1.17 12.35 -15.84
N PHE A 231 -0.12 11.60 -15.53
CA PHE A 231 1.08 11.53 -16.36
C PHE A 231 1.67 10.11 -16.39
N ASP A 232 2.50 9.85 -17.41
CA ASP A 232 3.28 8.61 -17.56
C ASP A 232 4.54 8.71 -16.70
N ALA A 233 4.53 8.11 -15.51
CA ALA A 233 5.63 8.20 -14.56
C ALA A 233 6.78 7.24 -14.87
N ASP A 234 6.52 6.10 -15.48
CA ASP A 234 7.51 5.05 -15.75
C ASP A 234 7.88 4.91 -17.21
N ASN A 235 7.51 5.92 -18.04
CA ASN A 235 7.84 6.03 -19.46
C ASN A 235 7.40 4.83 -20.32
N THR A 236 6.25 4.26 -20.01
CA THR A 236 5.65 3.15 -20.77
C THR A 236 4.91 3.62 -22.02
N GLY A 237 4.68 4.93 -22.16
CA GLY A 237 3.92 5.57 -23.22
C GLY A 237 2.42 5.64 -22.96
N ILE A 238 1.97 5.22 -21.78
CA ILE A 238 0.58 5.28 -21.32
C ILE A 238 0.58 5.93 -19.93
N ASN A 239 -0.29 6.92 -19.72
CA ASN A 239 -0.41 7.59 -18.42
C ASN A 239 -0.77 6.59 -17.31
N GLY A 240 0.03 6.59 -16.25
CA GLY A 240 -0.09 5.65 -15.14
C GLY A 240 1.25 5.10 -14.68
N LEU A 241 1.19 4.11 -13.82
CA LEU A 241 2.28 3.24 -13.41
C LEU A 241 1.91 1.80 -13.77
N ARG A 242 2.83 1.09 -14.42
CA ARG A 242 2.58 -0.27 -14.87
C ARG A 242 2.66 -1.30 -13.75
N ILE A 243 1.59 -2.08 -13.63
CA ILE A 243 1.55 -3.31 -12.84
C ILE A 243 1.29 -4.50 -13.76
N ARG A 244 1.79 -5.66 -13.36
CA ARG A 244 1.64 -6.93 -14.11
C ARG A 244 1.13 -8.02 -13.21
N THR A 245 0.31 -8.89 -13.79
CA THR A 245 0.01 -10.20 -13.20
C THR A 245 0.53 -11.30 -14.11
N LYS A 246 0.94 -12.40 -13.51
CA LYS A 246 1.52 -13.55 -14.21
C LYS A 246 0.87 -14.85 -13.75
N LYS A 247 1.19 -15.94 -14.47
CA LYS A 247 0.70 -17.32 -14.29
C LYS A 247 -0.70 -17.50 -14.85
N ALA A 248 -1.72 -17.79 -14.01
CA ALA A 248 -3.09 -18.03 -14.49
C ALA A 248 -3.73 -16.77 -15.13
N LEU A 249 -3.30 -15.60 -14.76
CA LEU A 249 -3.68 -14.33 -15.36
C LEU A 249 -2.40 -13.60 -15.80
N ASP A 250 -2.09 -13.61 -17.08
CA ASP A 250 -1.02 -12.78 -17.66
C ASP A 250 -1.67 -11.52 -18.23
N ALA A 251 -1.54 -10.43 -17.48
CA ALA A 251 -2.21 -9.18 -17.80
C ALA A 251 -1.43 -7.99 -17.25
N GLU A 252 -1.68 -6.81 -17.84
CA GLU A 252 -1.06 -5.55 -17.45
C GLU A 252 -2.14 -4.49 -17.27
N ALA A 253 -1.88 -3.57 -16.36
CA ALA A 253 -2.67 -2.36 -16.17
C ALA A 253 -1.77 -1.16 -15.84
N GLU A 254 -2.22 0.03 -16.23
CA GLU A 254 -1.68 1.30 -15.77
C GLU A 254 -2.58 1.82 -14.66
N ILE A 255 -2.00 2.16 -13.52
CA ILE A 255 -2.71 2.62 -12.34
C ILE A 255 -2.22 3.97 -11.87
N LEU A 256 -3.11 4.72 -11.25
CA LEU A 256 -2.74 5.78 -10.31
C LEU A 256 -2.81 5.19 -8.91
N GLN A 257 -1.94 5.66 -8.04
CA GLN A 257 -1.91 5.19 -6.67
C GLN A 257 -1.69 6.35 -5.70
N LYS A 258 -2.38 6.34 -4.58
CA LYS A 258 -2.03 7.14 -3.41
C LYS A 258 -1.88 6.24 -2.20
N VAL A 259 -0.81 6.44 -1.46
CA VAL A 259 -0.48 5.68 -0.25
C VAL A 259 -0.22 6.66 0.88
N SER A 260 -0.74 6.39 2.06
CA SER A 260 -0.27 7.09 3.27
C SER A 260 0.40 6.12 4.23
N THR A 261 1.41 6.61 4.94
CA THR A 261 2.16 5.85 5.94
C THR A 261 2.36 6.68 7.20
N ILE A 262 2.27 6.01 8.34
CA ILE A 262 2.70 6.48 9.66
C ILE A 262 3.67 5.44 10.19
N LEU A 263 4.78 5.85 10.77
CA LEU A 263 5.73 4.95 11.41
C LEU A 263 5.77 5.24 12.91
N ASP A 264 5.63 4.19 13.72
CA ASP A 264 5.76 4.25 15.18
C ASP A 264 6.69 3.14 15.64
N GLY A 265 7.81 3.50 16.25
CA GLY A 265 8.82 2.55 16.66
C GLY A 265 9.71 3.03 17.79
N VAL A 266 10.76 2.26 18.04
CA VAL A 266 11.76 2.54 19.07
C VAL A 266 13.16 2.32 18.51
N ILE A 267 14.13 3.00 19.12
CA ILE A 267 15.54 2.79 18.87
C ILE A 267 16.04 1.79 19.93
N ASP A 268 16.69 0.73 19.49
CA ASP A 268 17.26 -0.28 20.40
C ASP A 268 18.67 0.12 20.91
N GLU A 269 19.26 -0.70 21.76
CA GLU A 269 20.60 -0.50 22.32
C GLU A 269 21.73 -0.51 21.29
N ASN A 270 21.49 -1.08 20.10
CA ASN A 270 22.44 -1.09 18.97
C ASN A 270 22.27 0.12 18.05
N GLY A 271 21.29 0.99 18.34
CA GLY A 271 20.93 2.13 17.50
C GLY A 271 20.11 1.75 16.26
N GLU A 272 19.60 0.51 16.18
CA GLU A 272 18.66 0.11 15.12
C GLU A 272 17.25 0.59 15.45
N VAL A 273 16.48 0.99 14.43
CA VAL A 273 15.08 1.40 14.62
C VAL A 273 14.17 0.29 14.14
N SER A 274 13.14 -0.02 14.91
CA SER A 274 12.10 -0.95 14.47
C SER A 274 10.74 -0.59 15.06
N GLY A 275 9.68 -0.94 14.33
CA GLY A 275 8.33 -0.60 14.78
C GLY A 275 7.24 -1.05 13.83
N ILE A 276 6.08 -0.44 13.99
CA ILE A 276 4.86 -0.74 13.26
C ILE A 276 4.59 0.35 12.21
N THR A 277 4.11 -0.06 11.05
CA THR A 277 3.67 0.84 9.99
C THR A 277 2.14 0.81 9.91
N THR A 278 1.51 1.95 10.15
CA THR A 278 0.10 2.17 9.78
C THR A 278 0.05 2.74 8.38
N TRP A 279 -0.82 2.19 7.53
CA TRP A 279 -0.85 2.57 6.13
C TRP A 279 -2.24 2.49 5.51
N TYR A 280 -2.39 3.19 4.39
CA TYR A 280 -3.58 3.17 3.55
C TYR A 280 -3.16 3.20 2.08
N GLU A 281 -3.93 2.57 1.21
CA GLU A 281 -3.73 2.56 -0.23
C GLU A 281 -5.05 2.75 -0.98
N ALA A 282 -5.02 3.56 -2.04
CA ALA A 282 -6.08 3.64 -3.04
C ALA A 282 -5.47 3.58 -4.44
N GLN A 283 -6.18 2.95 -5.36
CA GLN A 283 -5.79 2.81 -6.76
C GLN A 283 -6.92 3.25 -7.68
N SER A 284 -6.56 3.82 -8.84
CA SER A 284 -7.46 4.07 -9.96
C SER A 284 -6.81 3.48 -11.22
N VAL A 285 -7.56 2.70 -11.99
CA VAL A 285 -7.04 2.04 -13.21
C VAL A 285 -7.29 2.92 -14.41
N MET A 286 -6.21 3.31 -15.09
CA MET A 286 -6.26 4.17 -16.28
C MET A 286 -6.36 3.36 -17.57
N TRP A 287 -5.71 2.21 -17.60
CA TRP A 287 -5.71 1.33 -18.77
C TRP A 287 -5.50 -0.12 -18.31
N TYR A 288 -5.98 -1.07 -19.08
CA TYR A 288 -5.75 -2.50 -18.88
C TYR A 288 -5.86 -3.26 -20.20
N ASN A 289 -5.08 -4.34 -20.35
CA ASN A 289 -5.19 -5.25 -21.48
C ASN A 289 -6.11 -6.45 -21.19
N ASN A 290 -6.60 -6.61 -19.98
CA ASN A 290 -7.51 -7.67 -19.58
C ASN A 290 -8.57 -7.13 -18.60
N VAL A 291 -9.84 -7.40 -18.90
CA VAL A 291 -10.99 -6.92 -18.09
C VAL A 291 -10.94 -7.36 -16.63
N ALA A 292 -10.24 -8.42 -16.30
CA ALA A 292 -10.03 -8.86 -14.92
C ALA A 292 -9.30 -7.80 -14.07
N LEU A 293 -8.50 -6.92 -14.69
CA LEU A 293 -7.78 -5.84 -14.02
C LEU A 293 -8.54 -4.51 -14.04
N LYS A 294 -9.76 -4.44 -14.59
CA LYS A 294 -10.54 -3.20 -14.71
C LYS A 294 -10.64 -2.40 -13.39
N ASN A 295 -10.75 -3.08 -12.27
CA ASN A 295 -10.92 -2.46 -10.95
C ASN A 295 -9.62 -2.42 -10.15
N GLY A 296 -8.48 -2.79 -10.74
CA GLY A 296 -7.23 -2.97 -10.02
C GLY A 296 -7.30 -4.10 -8.99
N ALA A 297 -6.33 -4.11 -8.12
CA ALA A 297 -6.25 -5.03 -6.97
C ALA A 297 -5.62 -4.32 -5.77
N PRO A 298 -6.24 -3.23 -5.27
CA PRO A 298 -5.68 -2.51 -4.14
C PRO A 298 -5.60 -3.44 -2.93
N THR A 299 -4.53 -3.30 -2.16
CA THR A 299 -4.36 -4.00 -0.90
C THR A 299 -4.96 -3.13 0.21
N SER A 300 -5.71 -3.74 1.12
CA SER A 300 -6.32 -3.05 2.26
C SER A 300 -5.75 -3.58 3.56
N PRO A 301 -5.40 -2.73 4.55
CA PRO A 301 -5.03 -3.18 5.88
C PRO A 301 -6.22 -3.72 6.68
N VAL A 302 -7.45 -3.45 6.24
CA VAL A 302 -8.67 -3.86 6.94
C VAL A 302 -8.77 -5.39 7.01
N GLY A 303 -8.84 -5.92 8.25
CA GLY A 303 -8.93 -7.36 8.51
C GLY A 303 -7.58 -8.08 8.55
N ALA A 304 -6.46 -7.38 8.33
CA ALA A 304 -5.12 -7.87 8.64
C ALA A 304 -4.73 -7.54 10.09
N ASP A 305 -3.79 -8.29 10.67
CA ASP A 305 -3.20 -7.92 11.96
C ASP A 305 -2.29 -6.69 11.75
N PRO A 306 -2.58 -5.54 12.40
CA PRO A 306 -1.77 -4.33 12.24
C PRO A 306 -0.31 -4.52 12.68
N ASN A 307 -0.05 -5.46 13.62
CA ASN A 307 1.31 -5.75 14.09
C ASN A 307 2.17 -6.50 13.07
N GLU A 308 1.58 -6.99 11.98
CA GLU A 308 2.33 -7.62 10.89
C GLU A 308 2.88 -6.62 9.87
N SER A 309 2.39 -5.36 9.88
CA SER A 309 2.97 -4.28 9.08
C SER A 309 4.06 -3.60 9.87
N VAL A 310 5.31 -3.82 9.48
CA VAL A 310 6.49 -3.45 10.28
C VAL A 310 7.51 -2.70 9.44
N PHE A 311 8.36 -1.93 10.12
CA PHE A 311 9.54 -1.33 9.51
C PHE A 311 10.79 -1.55 10.35
N VAL A 312 11.95 -1.52 9.70
CA VAL A 312 13.28 -1.64 10.32
C VAL A 312 14.25 -0.71 9.60
N PHE A 313 15.02 0.08 10.38
CA PHE A 313 16.15 0.85 9.86
C PHE A 313 17.45 0.25 10.38
N LYS A 314 18.42 0.11 9.48
CA LYS A 314 19.79 -0.33 9.83
C LYS A 314 20.80 0.62 9.21
N ARG A 315 21.75 1.07 10.01
CA ARG A 315 22.83 1.94 9.53
C ARG A 315 23.68 1.19 8.52
N ILE A 316 24.00 1.87 7.43
CA ILE A 316 24.83 1.31 6.34
C ILE A 316 25.98 2.28 6.01
N ASP A 317 26.91 1.83 5.19
CA ASP A 317 27.99 2.66 4.69
C ASP A 317 27.44 3.73 3.74
N SER A 318 27.90 4.98 3.90
CA SER A 318 27.44 6.12 3.11
C SER A 318 27.76 6.03 1.62
N SER A 319 28.72 5.16 1.24
CA SER A 319 29.04 4.88 -0.15
C SER A 319 28.08 3.94 -0.86
N TRP A 320 27.13 3.33 -0.12
CA TRP A 320 26.17 2.42 -0.73
C TRP A 320 25.10 3.17 -1.50
N ASP A 321 24.93 2.76 -2.75
CA ASP A 321 23.80 3.16 -3.59
C ASP A 321 22.66 2.14 -3.49
N CYS A 322 21.55 2.43 -4.15
CA CYS A 322 20.38 1.53 -4.20
C CYS A 322 20.70 0.15 -4.77
N SER A 323 21.67 0.02 -5.67
CA SER A 323 22.08 -1.29 -6.21
C SER A 323 22.68 -2.16 -5.13
N ILE A 324 23.59 -1.60 -4.31
CA ILE A 324 24.23 -2.29 -3.20
C ILE A 324 23.22 -2.62 -2.10
N VAL A 325 22.34 -1.68 -1.75
CA VAL A 325 21.27 -1.89 -0.76
C VAL A 325 20.36 -3.04 -1.20
N LYS A 326 19.95 -3.06 -2.47
CA LYS A 326 19.13 -4.10 -3.08
C LYS A 326 19.82 -5.48 -2.99
N GLU A 327 21.11 -5.56 -3.37
CA GLU A 327 21.91 -6.77 -3.34
C GLU A 327 22.07 -7.31 -1.91
N LYS A 328 22.35 -6.43 -0.96
CA LYS A 328 22.65 -6.82 0.43
C LYS A 328 21.42 -6.95 1.33
N SER A 329 20.23 -6.64 0.83
CA SER A 329 18.98 -6.56 1.61
C SER A 329 18.68 -7.83 2.41
N ALA A 330 18.90 -9.03 1.84
CA ALA A 330 18.69 -10.29 2.55
C ALA A 330 19.63 -10.46 3.77
N GLY A 331 20.87 -10.01 3.66
CA GLY A 331 21.84 -10.04 4.76
C GLY A 331 21.56 -8.95 5.82
N LEU A 332 21.03 -7.80 5.41
CA LEU A 332 20.64 -6.72 6.32
C LEU A 332 19.41 -7.11 7.15
N PHE A 333 18.45 -7.79 6.53
CA PHE A 333 17.16 -8.14 7.12
C PHE A 333 16.91 -9.64 7.13
N PRO A 334 17.76 -10.45 7.82
CA PRO A 334 17.74 -11.90 7.71
C PRO A 334 16.44 -12.55 8.17
N GLN A 335 15.80 -11.99 9.21
CA GLN A 335 14.51 -12.51 9.71
C GLN A 335 13.41 -12.36 8.66
N GLN A 336 13.35 -11.20 7.99
CA GLN A 336 12.37 -10.93 6.96
C GLN A 336 12.68 -11.72 5.68
N ALA A 337 13.96 -11.87 5.34
CA ALA A 337 14.38 -12.70 4.21
C ALA A 337 14.04 -14.19 4.40
N GLU A 338 14.05 -14.69 5.64
CA GLU A 338 13.59 -16.05 5.95
C GLU A 338 12.07 -16.19 5.77
N LEU A 339 11.29 -15.18 6.17
CA LEU A 339 9.84 -15.18 6.03
C LEU A 339 9.38 -15.00 4.58
N TYR A 340 10.13 -14.25 3.78
CA TYR A 340 9.80 -13.88 2.40
C TYR A 340 10.95 -14.17 1.42
N PRO A 341 11.42 -15.42 1.31
CA PRO A 341 12.64 -15.73 0.57
C PRO A 341 12.57 -15.43 -0.94
N LYS A 342 11.38 -15.37 -1.52
CA LYS A 342 11.20 -15.05 -2.95
C LYS A 342 11.31 -13.55 -3.23
N GLU A 343 10.91 -12.74 -2.30
CA GLU A 343 10.90 -11.29 -2.39
C GLU A 343 12.31 -10.69 -2.19
N PHE A 344 13.22 -11.47 -1.59
CA PHE A 344 14.62 -11.08 -1.39
C PHE A 344 15.58 -11.69 -2.44
N GLN A 345 15.07 -12.46 -3.39
CA GLN A 345 15.80 -12.94 -4.56
C GLN A 345 15.60 -11.96 -5.74
#